data_e46ed7af92f9f86003a996a40267f8a7
#
_entry.id   e46ed7af92f9f86003a996a40267f8a7
#
_cell.length_a   1.000
_cell.length_b   1.000
_cell.length_c   1.000
_cell.angle_alpha   90.00
_cell.angle_beta   90.00
_cell.angle_gamma   90.00
#
_symmetry.space_group_name_H-M   'P 1'
#
loop_
_entity.id
_entity.type
_entity.pdbx_description
1 polymer ?
#
loop_
_entity_poly.entity_id
_entity_poly.type
_entity_poly.pdbx_seq_one_letter_code
_entity_poly.pdbx_strand_id
1 'polypeptide(L)'
;LTTLPAPSPAPTPAALPHPLPEAYGARLLLLAIRRMGAHGLADAFVVHSFVVSFGSGFRRPLVLARSFMAELAATATTTIAIAPCCCARMTWAEQALLTAIGHAERRPDTARLLLADVMAERRADAIVASAAALSAAFADLGMPIGG
;
A
#
# COMPACT_ATOMS: atom_id res chain seq x y z
N LEU A 1 -8.96 -34.36 24.75
CA LEU A 1 -7.93 -34.16 23.73
C LEU A 1 -8.35 -32.97 22.83
N THR A 2 -7.76 -31.80 23.15
CA THR A 2 -7.98 -30.60 22.37
C THR A 2 -7.11 -30.67 21.14
N THR A 3 -7.71 -30.95 20.00
CA THR A 3 -7.00 -30.86 18.71
C THR A 3 -6.81 -29.39 18.37
N LEU A 4 -5.56 -28.92 18.37
CA LEU A 4 -5.26 -27.59 17.87
C LEU A 4 -5.68 -27.52 16.39
N PRO A 5 -6.45 -26.48 15.99
CA PRO A 5 -6.75 -26.32 14.57
C PRO A 5 -5.45 -26.21 13.78
N ALA A 6 -5.35 -26.95 12.71
CA ALA A 6 -4.22 -26.82 11.79
C ALA A 6 -4.08 -25.36 11.36
N PRO A 7 -2.85 -24.81 11.27
CA PRO A 7 -2.68 -23.46 10.77
C PRO A 7 -3.29 -23.39 9.36
N SER A 8 -4.09 -22.37 9.12
CA SER A 8 -4.67 -22.15 7.79
C SER A 8 -3.52 -22.09 6.80
N PRO A 9 -3.59 -22.82 5.69
CA PRO A 9 -2.54 -22.74 4.67
C PRO A 9 -2.43 -21.28 4.20
N ALA A 10 -1.18 -20.82 4.04
CA ALA A 10 -0.94 -19.51 3.44
C ALA A 10 -1.69 -19.43 2.10
N PRO A 11 -2.36 -18.31 1.77
CA PRO A 11 -3.06 -18.20 0.50
C PRO A 11 -2.09 -18.46 -0.65
N THR A 12 -2.43 -19.42 -1.50
CA THR A 12 -1.64 -19.68 -2.69
C THR A 12 -1.73 -18.48 -3.63
N PRO A 13 -0.69 -18.16 -4.41
CA PRO A 13 -0.75 -17.04 -5.36
C PRO A 13 -1.97 -17.09 -6.28
N ALA A 14 -2.42 -18.29 -6.64
CA ALA A 14 -3.61 -18.50 -7.46
C ALA A 14 -4.93 -18.14 -6.74
N ALA A 15 -4.96 -18.07 -5.41
CA ALA A 15 -6.13 -17.71 -4.63
C ALA A 15 -6.31 -16.18 -4.46
N LEU A 16 -5.31 -15.37 -4.81
CA LEU A 16 -5.38 -13.92 -4.72
C LEU A 16 -6.17 -13.34 -5.91
N PRO A 17 -7.16 -12.45 -5.68
CA PRO A 17 -8.13 -12.08 -6.71
C PRO A 17 -7.59 -11.13 -7.78
N HIS A 18 -6.53 -10.37 -7.52
CA HIS A 18 -6.10 -9.29 -8.40
C HIS A 18 -4.70 -9.52 -9.00
N PRO A 19 -4.50 -9.19 -10.30
CA PRO A 19 -3.16 -9.18 -10.88
C PRO A 19 -2.32 -8.03 -10.33
N LEU A 20 -1.00 -8.12 -10.48
CA LEU A 20 -0.10 -7.01 -10.16
C LEU A 20 -0.44 -5.78 -11.02
N PRO A 21 -0.23 -4.56 -10.51
CA PRO A 21 -0.48 -3.36 -11.29
C PRO A 21 0.50 -3.26 -12.47
N GLU A 22 0.05 -2.62 -13.56
CA GLU A 22 0.88 -2.44 -14.75
C GLU A 22 1.83 -1.25 -14.62
N ALA A 23 1.37 -0.16 -13.99
CA ALA A 23 2.16 1.05 -13.81
C ALA A 23 3.36 0.79 -12.89
N TYR A 24 4.54 1.24 -13.29
CA TYR A 24 5.77 1.06 -12.51
C TYR A 24 5.68 1.71 -11.13
N GLY A 25 5.13 2.92 -11.04
CA GLY A 25 4.93 3.61 -9.77
C GLY A 25 4.05 2.81 -8.80
N ALA A 26 2.97 2.22 -9.30
CA ALA A 26 2.10 1.37 -8.49
C ALA A 26 2.82 0.09 -8.03
N ARG A 27 3.64 -0.51 -8.87
CA ARG A 27 4.45 -1.69 -8.49
C ARG A 27 5.48 -1.35 -7.42
N LEU A 28 6.15 -0.22 -7.54
CA LEU A 28 7.10 0.25 -6.55
C LEU A 28 6.42 0.52 -5.21
N LEU A 29 5.25 1.15 -5.23
CA LEU A 29 4.48 1.41 -4.02
C LEU A 29 3.98 0.11 -3.39
N LEU A 30 3.52 -0.85 -4.18
CA LEU A 30 3.13 -2.18 -3.69
C LEU A 30 4.29 -2.88 -3.00
N LEU A 31 5.48 -2.83 -3.59
CA LEU A 31 6.69 -3.37 -2.98
C LEU A 31 6.95 -2.71 -1.61
N ALA A 32 6.84 -1.38 -1.55
CA ALA A 32 7.02 -0.64 -0.30
C ALA A 32 5.99 -1.05 0.75
N ILE A 33 4.72 -1.14 0.39
CA ILE A 33 3.64 -1.57 1.29
C ILE A 33 3.94 -2.98 1.86
N ARG A 34 4.30 -3.91 1.01
CA ARG A 34 4.61 -5.29 1.41
C ARG A 34 5.84 -5.37 2.32
N ARG A 35 6.91 -4.68 1.96
CA ARG A 35 8.16 -4.68 2.73
C ARG A 35 7.99 -3.97 4.07
N MET A 36 7.36 -2.81 4.11
CA MET A 36 7.10 -2.09 5.35
C MET A 36 6.15 -2.86 6.26
N GLY A 37 5.14 -3.51 5.69
CA GLY A 37 4.22 -4.34 6.45
C GLY A 37 4.89 -5.55 7.10
N ALA A 38 5.86 -6.15 6.42
CA ALA A 38 6.57 -7.34 6.90
C ALA A 38 7.78 -7.03 7.78
N HIS A 39 8.51 -5.95 7.49
CA HIS A 39 9.83 -5.67 8.09
C HIS A 39 9.92 -4.33 8.81
N GLY A 40 8.90 -3.49 8.74
CA GLY A 40 8.86 -2.18 9.39
C GLY A 40 9.14 -1.02 8.46
N LEU A 41 8.81 0.19 8.93
CA LEU A 41 8.86 1.41 8.14
C LEU A 41 10.28 1.80 7.68
N ALA A 42 11.30 1.36 8.41
CA ALA A 42 12.70 1.69 8.14
C ALA A 42 13.39 0.65 7.25
N ASP A 43 12.65 -0.25 6.61
CA ASP A 43 13.22 -1.31 5.79
C ASP A 43 14.20 -0.76 4.74
N ALA A 44 15.44 -1.27 4.77
CA ALA A 44 16.52 -0.79 3.92
C ALA A 44 16.31 -1.11 2.44
N PHE A 45 15.60 -2.19 2.13
CA PHE A 45 15.31 -2.56 0.74
C PHE A 45 14.37 -1.55 0.08
N VAL A 46 13.40 -1.01 0.83
CA VAL A 46 12.52 0.06 0.35
C VAL A 46 13.33 1.32 0.05
N VAL A 47 14.20 1.72 0.97
CA VAL A 47 15.09 2.88 0.77
C VAL A 47 15.90 2.72 -0.51
N HIS A 48 16.56 1.58 -0.68
CA HIS A 48 17.35 1.29 -1.86
C HIS A 48 16.52 1.36 -3.15
N SER A 49 15.35 0.73 -3.14
CA SER A 49 14.44 0.74 -4.29
C SER A 49 13.99 2.15 -4.68
N PHE A 50 13.74 3.01 -3.70
CA PHE A 50 13.35 4.39 -3.94
C PHE A 50 14.52 5.22 -4.47
N VAL A 51 15.72 5.01 -3.95
CA VAL A 51 16.94 5.67 -4.48
C VAL A 51 17.17 5.28 -5.93
N VAL A 52 17.07 4.01 -6.26
CA VAL A 52 17.24 3.51 -7.63
C VAL A 52 16.18 4.10 -8.57
N SER A 53 14.92 4.16 -8.10
CA SER A 53 13.79 4.58 -8.93
C SER A 53 13.69 6.10 -9.10
N PHE A 54 13.95 6.86 -8.05
CA PHE A 54 13.74 8.33 -8.02
C PHE A 54 15.04 9.13 -8.04
N GLY A 55 16.20 8.49 -7.85
CA GLY A 55 17.47 9.21 -7.78
C GLY A 55 17.50 10.17 -6.59
N SER A 56 17.99 11.39 -6.80
CA SER A 56 18.11 12.42 -5.75
C SER A 56 16.76 12.87 -5.16
N GLY A 57 15.67 12.67 -5.86
CA GLY A 57 14.32 13.04 -5.42
C GLY A 57 13.63 12.01 -4.52
N PHE A 58 14.33 10.97 -4.07
CA PHE A 58 13.73 9.83 -3.37
C PHE A 58 13.15 10.13 -1.99
N ARG A 59 13.63 11.17 -1.31
CA ARG A 59 13.28 11.43 0.09
C ARG A 59 11.81 11.77 0.29
N ARG A 60 11.25 12.63 -0.54
CA ARG A 60 9.85 13.05 -0.40
C ARG A 60 8.89 11.85 -0.56
N PRO A 61 8.92 11.08 -1.65
CA PRO A 61 8.03 9.92 -1.76
C PRO A 61 8.28 8.87 -0.67
N LEU A 62 9.52 8.69 -0.22
CA LEU A 62 9.83 7.75 0.86
C LEU A 62 9.20 8.18 2.19
N VAL A 63 9.36 9.43 2.59
CA VAL A 63 8.78 9.97 3.83
C VAL A 63 7.26 9.88 3.78
N LEU A 64 6.65 10.23 2.65
CA LEU A 64 5.20 10.18 2.50
C LEU A 64 4.67 8.74 2.49
N ALA A 65 5.38 7.79 1.90
CA ALA A 65 5.02 6.38 1.96
C ALA A 65 5.09 5.84 3.40
N ARG A 66 6.14 6.19 4.14
CA ARG A 66 6.27 5.84 5.56
C ARG A 66 5.15 6.44 6.41
N SER A 67 4.86 7.72 6.21
CA SER A 67 3.78 8.41 6.93
C SER A 67 2.42 7.79 6.64
N PHE A 68 2.15 7.46 5.39
CA PHE A 68 0.92 6.78 5.00
C PHE A 68 0.79 5.41 5.70
N MET A 69 1.84 4.61 5.68
CA MET A 69 1.83 3.29 6.32
C MET A 69 1.69 3.38 7.84
N ALA A 70 2.35 4.34 8.48
CA ALA A 70 2.24 4.57 9.91
C ALA A 70 0.81 4.99 10.29
N GLU A 71 0.21 5.87 9.54
CA GLU A 71 -1.16 6.34 9.75
C GLU A 71 -2.18 5.22 9.50
N LEU A 72 -1.98 4.43 8.46
CA LEU A 72 -2.80 3.26 8.17
C LEU A 72 -2.79 2.28 9.35
N ALA A 73 -1.61 1.97 9.86
CA ALA A 73 -1.47 1.07 10.99
C ALA A 73 -2.08 1.61 12.28
N ALA A 74 -1.97 2.92 12.51
CA ALA A 74 -2.53 3.57 13.70
C ALA A 74 -4.06 3.72 13.66
N THR A 75 -4.64 3.84 12.46
CA THR A 75 -6.07 4.12 12.28
C THR A 75 -6.90 2.85 12.07
N ALA A 76 -6.33 1.82 11.45
CA ALA A 76 -7.07 0.59 11.14
C ALA A 76 -7.56 -0.11 12.40
N THR A 77 -8.83 -0.51 12.37
CA THR A 77 -9.46 -1.26 13.46
C THR A 77 -9.53 -2.75 13.16
N THR A 78 -9.04 -3.17 12.01
CA THR A 78 -9.00 -4.57 11.57
C THR A 78 -7.63 -4.90 10.98
N THR A 79 -7.34 -6.18 10.85
CA THR A 79 -6.12 -6.64 10.18
C THR A 79 -6.24 -6.42 8.68
N ILE A 80 -5.25 -5.76 8.10
CA ILE A 80 -5.17 -5.54 6.66
C ILE A 80 -4.33 -6.67 6.06
N ALA A 81 -4.93 -7.42 5.14
CA ALA A 81 -4.27 -8.57 4.51
C ALA A 81 -3.27 -8.10 3.45
N ILE A 82 -1.98 -8.19 3.78
CA ILE A 82 -0.87 -7.86 2.87
C ILE A 82 -0.16 -9.15 2.49
N ALA A 83 0.02 -9.38 1.19
CA ALA A 83 0.71 -10.56 0.69
C ALA A 83 2.23 -10.45 0.85
N PRO A 84 2.96 -11.58 0.93
CA PRO A 84 4.43 -11.56 0.87
C PRO A 84 4.96 -10.95 -0.43
N CYS A 85 6.18 -10.41 -0.39
CA CYS A 85 6.80 -9.73 -1.55
C CYS A 85 6.89 -10.60 -2.80
N CYS A 86 6.99 -11.93 -2.64
CA CYS A 86 7.15 -12.89 -3.74
C CYS A 86 5.83 -13.23 -4.45
N CYS A 87 4.67 -12.80 -3.93
CA CYS A 87 3.39 -13.12 -4.54
C CYS A 87 3.20 -12.37 -5.86
N ALA A 88 2.83 -13.13 -6.90
CA ALA A 88 2.60 -12.60 -8.24
C ALA A 88 1.22 -11.95 -8.42
N ARG A 89 0.38 -11.96 -7.39
CA ARG A 89 -0.95 -11.37 -7.41
C ARG A 89 -1.19 -10.59 -6.12
N MET A 90 -2.22 -9.73 -6.13
CA MET A 90 -2.56 -8.86 -5.00
C MET A 90 -3.76 -9.38 -4.22
N THR A 91 -3.77 -9.08 -2.93
CA THR A 91 -4.97 -9.18 -2.10
C THR A 91 -5.98 -8.10 -2.48
N TRP A 92 -7.24 -8.26 -2.07
CA TRP A 92 -8.22 -7.20 -2.21
C TRP A 92 -7.79 -5.91 -1.51
N ALA A 93 -7.23 -6.01 -0.31
CA ALA A 93 -6.79 -4.84 0.44
C ALA A 93 -5.67 -4.10 -0.28
N GLU A 94 -4.70 -4.81 -0.84
CA GLU A 94 -3.62 -4.22 -1.63
C GLU A 94 -4.16 -3.47 -2.85
N GLN A 95 -5.08 -4.09 -3.59
CA GLN A 95 -5.74 -3.46 -4.73
C GLN A 95 -6.49 -2.20 -4.30
N ALA A 96 -7.26 -2.26 -3.22
CA ALA A 96 -8.02 -1.13 -2.70
C ALA A 96 -7.10 0.02 -2.26
N LEU A 97 -5.98 -0.28 -1.59
CA LEU A 97 -5.00 0.73 -1.18
C LEU A 97 -4.39 1.46 -2.39
N LEU A 98 -3.93 0.71 -3.39
CA LEU A 98 -3.35 1.31 -4.59
C LEU A 98 -4.37 2.13 -5.37
N THR A 99 -5.58 1.65 -5.49
CA THR A 99 -6.67 2.37 -6.15
C THR A 99 -7.02 3.66 -5.41
N ALA A 100 -7.13 3.60 -4.08
CA ALA A 100 -7.41 4.76 -3.25
C ALA A 100 -6.31 5.83 -3.37
N ILE A 101 -5.05 5.43 -3.31
CA ILE A 101 -3.93 6.36 -3.45
C ILE A 101 -3.94 6.99 -4.84
N GLY A 102 -4.16 6.19 -5.89
CA GLY A 102 -4.23 6.70 -7.27
C GLY A 102 -5.38 7.67 -7.52
N HIS A 103 -6.49 7.54 -6.79
CA HIS A 103 -7.66 8.41 -6.92
C HIS A 103 -7.70 9.56 -5.91
N ALA A 104 -6.83 9.59 -4.93
CA ALA A 104 -6.95 10.50 -3.78
C ALA A 104 -7.00 11.98 -4.16
N GLU A 105 -6.31 12.40 -5.21
CA GLU A 105 -6.31 13.79 -5.67
C GLU A 105 -7.56 14.16 -6.47
N ARG A 106 -7.95 13.30 -7.40
CA ARG A 106 -9.03 13.60 -8.36
C ARG A 106 -10.40 13.14 -7.88
N ARG A 107 -10.44 12.07 -7.08
CA ARG A 107 -11.66 11.45 -6.58
C ARG A 107 -11.53 11.15 -5.09
N PRO A 108 -11.41 12.19 -4.23
CA PRO A 108 -11.18 11.99 -2.81
C PRO A 108 -12.32 11.22 -2.12
N ASP A 109 -13.55 11.35 -2.59
CA ASP A 109 -14.68 10.61 -2.03
C ASP A 109 -14.57 9.11 -2.29
N THR A 110 -14.14 8.72 -3.49
CA THR A 110 -13.86 7.31 -3.82
C THR A 110 -12.72 6.77 -2.96
N ALA A 111 -11.64 7.52 -2.83
CA ALA A 111 -10.51 7.15 -1.99
C ALA A 111 -10.92 6.98 -0.53
N ARG A 112 -11.76 7.89 -0.01
CA ARG A 112 -12.27 7.82 1.36
C ARG A 112 -13.06 6.54 1.59
N LEU A 113 -13.97 6.18 0.68
CA LEU A 113 -14.76 4.96 0.80
C LEU A 113 -13.90 3.71 0.81
N LEU A 114 -12.92 3.64 -0.09
CA LEU A 114 -12.00 2.49 -0.17
C LEU A 114 -11.14 2.36 1.10
N LEU A 115 -10.58 3.45 1.56
CA LEU A 115 -9.73 3.46 2.76
C LEU A 115 -10.54 3.15 4.02
N ALA A 116 -11.73 3.73 4.16
CA ALA A 116 -12.63 3.43 5.27
C ALA A 116 -12.98 1.94 5.32
N ASP A 117 -13.21 1.33 4.16
CA ASP A 117 -13.54 -0.08 4.05
C ASP A 117 -12.34 -0.97 4.42
N VAL A 118 -11.16 -0.67 3.88
CA VAL A 118 -9.94 -1.42 4.20
C VAL A 118 -9.58 -1.35 5.68
N MET A 119 -9.73 -0.17 6.29
CA MET A 119 -9.39 0.05 7.70
C MET A 119 -10.50 -0.37 8.66
N ALA A 120 -11.71 -0.59 8.18
CA ALA A 120 -12.93 -0.72 8.98
C ALA A 120 -13.12 0.49 9.93
N GLU A 121 -12.79 1.69 9.46
CA GLU A 121 -12.89 2.94 10.20
C GLU A 121 -13.49 4.03 9.31
N ARG A 122 -14.54 4.69 9.77
CA ARG A 122 -15.23 5.73 8.99
C ARG A 122 -14.44 7.02 8.85
N ARG A 123 -13.59 7.33 9.82
CA ARG A 123 -12.78 8.55 9.82
C ARG A 123 -11.54 8.36 8.98
N ALA A 124 -11.65 8.72 7.71
CA ALA A 124 -10.58 8.53 6.73
C ALA A 124 -10.05 9.84 6.13
N ASP A 125 -10.45 11.01 6.64
CA ASP A 125 -10.06 12.29 6.02
C ASP A 125 -8.55 12.54 6.07
N ALA A 126 -7.92 12.27 7.20
CA ALA A 126 -6.48 12.45 7.35
C ALA A 126 -5.69 11.53 6.44
N ILE A 127 -6.07 10.25 6.36
CA ILE A 127 -5.36 9.29 5.51
C ILE A 127 -5.61 9.53 4.03
N VAL A 128 -6.77 10.08 3.66
CA VAL A 128 -7.01 10.52 2.26
C VAL A 128 -6.06 11.65 1.90
N ALA A 129 -5.85 12.61 2.79
CA ALA A 129 -4.88 13.70 2.57
C ALA A 129 -3.44 13.15 2.43
N SER A 130 -3.06 12.19 3.26
CA SER A 130 -1.76 11.51 3.17
C SER A 130 -1.62 10.75 1.85
N ALA A 131 -2.67 10.07 1.42
CA ALA A 131 -2.71 9.35 0.14
C ALA A 131 -2.56 10.31 -1.04
N ALA A 132 -3.24 11.45 -1.01
CA ALA A 132 -3.14 12.47 -2.06
C ALA A 132 -1.72 13.04 -2.15
N ALA A 133 -1.09 13.35 -1.02
CA ALA A 133 0.29 13.84 -0.99
C ALA A 133 1.28 12.80 -1.54
N LEU A 134 1.09 11.53 -1.20
CA LEU A 134 1.90 10.42 -1.70
C LEU A 134 1.74 10.26 -3.21
N SER A 135 0.53 10.27 -3.71
CA SER A 135 0.23 10.20 -5.15
C SER A 135 0.88 11.35 -5.92
N ALA A 136 0.76 12.58 -5.40
CA ALA A 136 1.37 13.76 -5.99
C ALA A 136 2.90 13.65 -6.04
N ALA A 137 3.53 13.16 -4.99
CA ALA A 137 4.99 13.00 -4.94
C ALA A 137 5.50 12.01 -5.99
N PHE A 138 4.79 10.92 -6.20
CA PHE A 138 5.12 9.96 -7.26
C PHE A 138 4.93 10.55 -8.65
N ALA A 139 3.80 11.23 -8.87
CA ALA A 139 3.50 11.87 -10.16
C ALA A 139 4.51 12.96 -10.52
N ASP A 140 4.91 13.79 -9.55
CA ASP A 140 5.88 14.87 -9.75
C ASP A 140 7.26 14.35 -10.19
N LEU A 141 7.57 13.10 -9.88
CA LEU A 141 8.82 12.43 -10.27
C LEU A 141 8.65 11.53 -11.50
N GLY A 142 7.55 11.66 -12.21
CA GLY A 142 7.30 10.91 -13.44
C GLY A 142 6.86 9.47 -13.24
N MET A 143 6.42 9.10 -12.05
CA MET A 143 5.97 7.74 -11.71
C MET A 143 4.55 7.74 -11.15
N PRO A 144 3.54 8.13 -11.93
CA PRO A 144 2.16 8.14 -11.46
C PRO A 144 1.71 6.75 -11.02
N ILE A 145 0.89 6.70 -9.98
CA ILE A 145 0.36 5.44 -9.41
C ILE A 145 -0.87 4.98 -10.18
N GLY A 146 -1.71 5.91 -10.57
CA GLY A 146 -2.89 5.64 -11.37
C GLY A 146 -2.89 6.44 -12.66
N GLY A 147 -3.42 5.88 -13.73
CA GLY A 147 -3.61 6.56 -15.00
C GLY A 147 -5.03 7.05 -15.17
#